data_214f6ae7c443381663cb341af298399c
#
_entry.id   214f6ae7c443381663cb341af298399c
#
_cell.length_a   1.000
_cell.length_b   1.000
_cell.length_c   1.000
_cell.angle_alpha   90.00
_cell.angle_beta   90.00
_cell.angle_gamma   90.00
#
_symmetry.space_group_name_H-M   'P 1'
#
loop_
_entity.id
_entity.type
_entity.pdbx_description
1 polymer ?
#
loop_
_entity_poly.entity_id
_entity_poly.type
_entity_poly.pdbx_seq_one_letter_code
_entity_poly.pdbx_strand_id
1 'polypeptide(L)'
;MASGPRWKQAIENALAANENSTAVTQLASIDPTSPIPYVRCLIFRGFIIPTTNPELPMLLFTTDSRTPKTSQIISNPHVQLAWWIEGTKEQYRVAGLATIIPAPTNDLYKHFLHSTHANGTMAMLYKESFDWEAKRQEVYRSMSPYMKASWCRPTPGTPLVGGEEEAKKWPVKLEEPNADGEWSSEENKHLWETALSHFALLVVDPTDVDYVELGPVPNRRTKFWKDDKDSWNDEALVP
;
A
#
# COMPACT_ATOMS: atom_id res chain seq x y z
N MET A 1 10.04 24.42 -3.55
CA MET A 1 10.17 23.00 -3.19
C MET A 1 9.72 22.19 -4.40
N ALA A 2 10.49 21.23 -4.86
CA ALA A 2 10.07 20.36 -5.96
C ALA A 2 8.84 19.58 -5.50
N SER A 3 7.74 19.68 -6.23
CA SER A 3 6.45 19.10 -5.85
C SER A 3 6.33 17.62 -6.21
N GLY A 4 7.40 17.00 -6.72
CA GLY A 4 7.41 15.66 -7.30
C GLY A 4 6.80 15.61 -8.71
N PRO A 5 6.69 14.43 -9.32
CA PRO A 5 6.22 14.27 -10.68
C PRO A 5 4.76 14.73 -10.85
N ARG A 6 4.40 15.20 -12.04
CA ARG A 6 3.07 15.75 -12.37
C ARG A 6 1.92 14.77 -12.04
N TRP A 7 2.10 13.48 -12.28
CA TRP A 7 1.09 12.46 -11.98
C TRP A 7 0.78 12.36 -10.47
N LYS A 8 1.81 12.51 -9.60
CA LYS A 8 1.62 12.54 -8.14
C LYS A 8 0.78 13.75 -7.73
N GLN A 9 1.13 14.94 -8.26
CA GLN A 9 0.40 16.15 -7.97
C GLN A 9 -1.07 16.05 -8.46
N ALA A 10 -1.31 15.42 -9.61
CA ALA A 10 -2.67 15.16 -10.10
C ALA A 10 -3.47 14.30 -9.11
N ILE A 11 -2.90 13.19 -8.62
CA ILE A 11 -3.54 12.34 -7.59
C ILE A 11 -3.85 13.15 -6.33
N GLU A 12 -2.88 13.91 -5.81
CA GLU A 12 -3.09 14.72 -4.61
C GLU A 12 -4.20 15.76 -4.78
N ASN A 13 -4.24 16.44 -5.92
CA ASN A 13 -5.28 17.41 -6.24
C ASN A 13 -6.66 16.75 -6.36
N ALA A 14 -6.74 15.60 -7.03
CA ALA A 14 -7.99 14.87 -7.18
C ALA A 14 -8.53 14.37 -5.84
N LEU A 15 -7.67 13.90 -4.94
CA LEU A 15 -8.06 13.49 -3.59
C LEU A 15 -8.49 14.69 -2.73
N ALA A 16 -7.78 15.82 -2.81
CA ALA A 16 -8.11 17.04 -2.06
C ALA A 16 -9.42 17.67 -2.53
N ALA A 17 -9.75 17.57 -3.83
CA ALA A 17 -11.00 18.08 -4.38
C ALA A 17 -12.23 17.27 -3.93
N ASN A 18 -12.04 16.11 -3.33
CA ASN A 18 -13.09 15.17 -2.96
C ASN A 18 -12.90 14.64 -1.54
N GLU A 19 -13.29 15.41 -0.52
CA GLU A 19 -13.17 15.04 0.91
C GLU A 19 -13.80 13.68 1.25
N ASN A 20 -14.77 13.22 0.46
CA ASN A 20 -15.42 11.91 0.58
C ASN A 20 -14.88 10.87 -0.43
N SER A 21 -13.83 11.18 -1.20
CA SER A 21 -13.32 10.21 -2.16
C SER A 21 -12.69 9.04 -1.43
N THR A 22 -13.13 7.85 -1.80
CA THR A 22 -12.53 6.63 -1.31
C THR A 22 -11.13 6.50 -1.91
N ALA A 23 -10.12 6.55 -1.05
CA ALA A 23 -8.74 6.26 -1.43
C ALA A 23 -8.55 4.75 -1.77
N VAL A 24 -9.58 4.13 -2.38
CA VAL A 24 -9.61 2.70 -2.74
C VAL A 24 -9.07 2.53 -4.15
N THR A 25 -8.04 1.72 -4.26
CA THR A 25 -7.46 1.30 -5.54
C THR A 25 -7.68 -0.19 -5.76
N GLN A 26 -7.64 -0.65 -7.00
CA GLN A 26 -7.60 -2.06 -7.36
C GLN A 26 -6.16 -2.42 -7.71
N LEU A 27 -5.62 -3.46 -7.05
CA LEU A 27 -4.28 -3.99 -7.34
C LEU A 27 -4.40 -5.36 -7.98
N ALA A 28 -3.76 -5.53 -9.13
CA ALA A 28 -3.56 -6.81 -9.80
C ALA A 28 -2.15 -7.35 -9.52
N SER A 29 -2.06 -8.63 -9.17
CA SER A 29 -0.82 -9.40 -9.07
C SER A 29 -1.01 -10.76 -9.73
N ILE A 30 0.10 -11.44 -10.08
CA ILE A 30 0.08 -12.73 -10.76
C ILE A 30 0.50 -13.82 -9.76
N ASP A 31 -0.24 -14.93 -9.76
CA ASP A 31 0.12 -16.10 -8.97
C ASP A 31 1.39 -16.76 -9.53
N PRO A 32 2.37 -17.17 -8.69
CA PRO A 32 3.60 -17.80 -9.17
C PRO A 32 3.40 -19.15 -9.85
N THR A 33 2.29 -19.83 -9.57
CA THR A 33 1.98 -21.15 -10.11
C THR A 33 1.05 -21.10 -11.33
N SER A 34 0.50 -19.93 -11.65
CA SER A 34 -0.47 -19.74 -12.74
C SER A 34 -0.38 -18.32 -13.29
N PRO A 35 -0.48 -18.13 -14.62
CA PRO A 35 -0.49 -16.81 -15.24
C PRO A 35 -1.81 -16.03 -15.01
N ILE A 36 -2.67 -16.48 -14.11
CA ILE A 36 -3.96 -15.84 -13.83
C ILE A 36 -3.75 -14.61 -12.95
N PRO A 37 -4.21 -13.43 -13.38
CA PRO A 37 -4.16 -12.23 -12.55
C PRO A 37 -5.22 -12.29 -11.44
N TYR A 38 -4.83 -11.91 -10.23
CA TYR A 38 -5.71 -11.75 -9.08
C TYR A 38 -5.86 -10.27 -8.76
N VAL A 39 -7.11 -9.79 -8.63
CA VAL A 39 -7.43 -8.40 -8.34
C VAL A 39 -8.08 -8.27 -6.97
N ARG A 40 -7.70 -7.24 -6.21
CA ARG A 40 -8.32 -6.89 -4.92
C ARG A 40 -8.26 -5.39 -4.67
N CYS A 41 -9.14 -4.91 -3.80
CA CYS A 41 -9.09 -3.53 -3.34
C CYS A 41 -8.00 -3.33 -2.29
N LEU A 42 -7.33 -2.20 -2.36
CA LEU A 42 -6.40 -1.69 -1.34
C LEU A 42 -6.75 -0.23 -1.04
N ILE A 43 -6.51 0.19 0.19
CA ILE A 43 -6.69 1.59 0.58
C ILE A 43 -5.34 2.29 0.50
N PHE A 44 -5.27 3.33 -0.32
CA PHE A 44 -4.11 4.21 -0.40
C PHE A 44 -3.94 4.97 0.91
N ARG A 45 -2.69 5.05 1.40
CA ARG A 45 -2.35 5.67 2.69
C ARG A 45 -1.45 6.89 2.56
N GLY A 46 -1.00 7.20 1.37
CA GLY A 46 -0.11 8.31 1.09
C GLY A 46 1.09 7.90 0.23
N PHE A 47 2.05 8.79 0.18
CA PHE A 47 3.30 8.55 -0.53
C PHE A 47 4.48 8.39 0.45
N ILE A 48 5.44 7.55 0.11
CA ILE A 48 6.78 7.54 0.68
C ILE A 48 7.70 8.22 -0.32
N ILE A 49 8.41 9.24 0.12
CA ILE A 49 9.20 10.10 -0.76
C ILE A 49 10.62 10.18 -0.22
N PRO A 50 11.64 9.77 -1.00
CA PRO A 50 13.03 9.98 -0.62
C PRO A 50 13.34 11.48 -0.46
N THR A 51 14.10 11.82 0.57
CA THR A 51 14.49 13.21 0.85
C THR A 51 15.51 13.72 -0.16
N THR A 52 16.35 12.82 -0.68
CA THR A 52 17.40 13.12 -1.68
C THR A 52 16.87 13.23 -3.10
N ASN A 53 15.70 12.63 -3.40
CA ASN A 53 15.06 12.75 -4.70
C ASN A 53 13.52 12.74 -4.60
N PRO A 54 12.89 13.92 -4.42
CA PRO A 54 11.42 14.02 -4.32
C PRO A 54 10.65 13.62 -5.59
N GLU A 55 11.36 13.45 -6.72
CA GLU A 55 10.74 13.00 -7.97
C GLU A 55 10.43 11.49 -8.01
N LEU A 56 10.82 10.73 -6.99
CA LEU A 56 10.62 9.28 -6.91
C LEU A 56 9.65 8.88 -5.78
N PRO A 57 8.38 9.32 -5.80
CA PRO A 57 7.41 8.91 -4.79
C PRO A 57 6.97 7.47 -5.01
N MET A 58 6.86 6.69 -3.92
CA MET A 58 6.20 5.38 -3.89
C MET A 58 4.81 5.50 -3.30
N LEU A 59 3.86 4.71 -3.81
CA LEU A 59 2.52 4.61 -3.22
C LEU A 59 2.54 3.67 -2.01
N LEU A 60 1.91 4.12 -0.91
CA LEU A 60 1.83 3.38 0.34
C LEU A 60 0.43 2.80 0.55
N PHE A 61 0.38 1.53 0.91
CA PHE A 61 -0.82 0.76 1.25
C PHE A 61 -0.57 -0.07 2.51
N THR A 62 -1.63 -0.72 3.00
CA THR A 62 -1.57 -1.65 4.14
C THR A 62 -2.12 -3.01 3.77
N THR A 63 -1.59 -4.06 4.39
CA THR A 63 -2.04 -5.44 4.16
C THR A 63 -1.86 -6.30 5.41
N ASP A 64 -2.46 -7.49 5.37
CA ASP A 64 -2.12 -8.58 6.27
C ASP A 64 -1.03 -9.43 5.60
N SER A 65 0.07 -9.65 6.29
CA SER A 65 1.23 -10.41 5.79
C SER A 65 0.92 -11.87 5.46
N ARG A 66 -0.17 -12.41 5.98
CA ARG A 66 -0.61 -13.81 5.79
C ARG A 66 -1.49 -14.01 4.54
N THR A 67 -1.87 -12.93 3.84
CA THR A 67 -2.74 -13.02 2.66
C THR A 67 -2.03 -13.60 1.44
N PRO A 68 -2.74 -14.31 0.53
CA PRO A 68 -2.14 -14.88 -0.67
C PRO A 68 -1.39 -13.88 -1.56
N LYS A 69 -1.82 -12.60 -1.58
CA LYS A 69 -1.12 -11.56 -2.36
C LYS A 69 0.33 -11.36 -1.92
N THR A 70 0.65 -11.66 -0.67
CA THR A 70 2.02 -11.51 -0.13
C THR A 70 2.97 -12.48 -0.83
N SER A 71 2.61 -13.75 -0.94
CA SER A 71 3.41 -14.74 -1.67
C SER A 71 3.47 -14.44 -3.17
N GLN A 72 2.38 -13.95 -3.75
CA GLN A 72 2.34 -13.52 -5.16
C GLN A 72 3.36 -12.39 -5.42
N ILE A 73 3.36 -11.35 -4.59
CA ILE A 73 4.25 -10.20 -4.74
C ILE A 73 5.72 -10.57 -4.47
N ILE A 74 5.97 -11.42 -3.47
CA ILE A 74 7.34 -11.91 -3.21
C ILE A 74 7.88 -12.71 -4.38
N SER A 75 7.04 -13.51 -5.03
CA SER A 75 7.42 -14.32 -6.19
C SER A 75 7.53 -13.50 -7.47
N ASN A 76 6.63 -12.55 -7.66
CA ASN A 76 6.61 -11.63 -8.81
C ASN A 76 6.19 -10.24 -8.34
N PRO A 77 7.13 -9.30 -8.18
CA PRO A 77 6.85 -7.97 -7.67
C PRO A 77 6.11 -7.06 -8.67
N HIS A 78 6.00 -7.45 -9.94
CA HIS A 78 5.30 -6.65 -10.93
C HIS A 78 3.81 -6.62 -10.65
N VAL A 79 3.27 -5.41 -10.47
CA VAL A 79 1.86 -5.18 -10.20
C VAL A 79 1.29 -4.10 -11.11
N GLN A 80 -0.05 -4.11 -11.22
CA GLN A 80 -0.79 -3.01 -11.80
C GLN A 80 -1.85 -2.52 -10.82
N LEU A 81 -1.95 -1.20 -10.69
CA LEU A 81 -3.04 -0.54 -9.99
C LEU A 81 -4.00 0.09 -10.99
N ALA A 82 -5.29 -0.01 -10.70
CA ALA A 82 -6.32 0.81 -11.33
C ALA A 82 -6.98 1.66 -10.25
N TRP A 83 -7.09 2.96 -10.48
CA TRP A 83 -7.69 3.89 -9.55
C TRP A 83 -8.64 4.84 -10.29
N TRP A 84 -9.90 4.79 -9.93
CA TRP A 84 -10.91 5.71 -10.41
C TRP A 84 -11.28 6.69 -9.30
N ILE A 85 -11.19 7.98 -9.58
CA ILE A 85 -11.60 9.07 -8.67
C ILE A 85 -12.85 9.73 -9.27
N GLU A 86 -14.01 9.34 -8.74
CA GLU A 86 -15.33 9.70 -9.28
C GLU A 86 -15.56 11.21 -9.33
N GLY A 87 -15.17 11.93 -8.29
CA GLY A 87 -15.46 13.35 -8.18
C GLY A 87 -14.81 14.21 -9.25
N THR A 88 -13.59 13.86 -9.67
CA THR A 88 -12.87 14.55 -10.75
C THR A 88 -12.99 13.84 -12.08
N LYS A 89 -13.60 12.65 -12.13
CA LYS A 89 -13.70 11.76 -13.29
C LYS A 89 -12.33 11.45 -13.89
N GLU A 90 -11.41 11.07 -13.01
CA GLU A 90 -10.03 10.75 -13.37
C GLU A 90 -9.72 9.29 -13.13
N GLN A 91 -8.98 8.69 -14.06
CA GLN A 91 -8.46 7.33 -13.96
C GLN A 91 -6.95 7.34 -13.96
N TYR A 92 -6.36 6.60 -13.02
CA TYR A 92 -4.93 6.33 -12.97
C TYR A 92 -4.70 4.83 -13.10
N ARG A 93 -3.86 4.42 -14.03
CA ARG A 93 -3.33 3.06 -14.14
C ARG A 93 -1.84 3.14 -13.85
N VAL A 94 -1.38 2.46 -12.80
CA VAL A 94 0.00 2.53 -12.35
C VAL A 94 0.62 1.14 -12.46
N ALA A 95 1.63 0.99 -13.30
CA ALA A 95 2.50 -0.18 -13.29
C ALA A 95 3.70 0.09 -12.39
N GLY A 96 4.19 -0.92 -11.69
CA GLY A 96 5.34 -0.76 -10.80
C GLY A 96 5.76 -2.05 -10.10
N LEU A 97 6.73 -1.90 -9.23
CA LEU A 97 7.27 -2.97 -8.40
C LEU A 97 6.73 -2.84 -6.97
N ALA A 98 6.06 -3.89 -6.50
CA ALA A 98 5.52 -3.93 -5.14
C ALA A 98 6.50 -4.59 -4.18
N THR A 99 6.57 -4.06 -2.96
CA THR A 99 7.33 -4.64 -1.84
C THR A 99 6.45 -4.74 -0.62
N ILE A 100 6.49 -5.89 0.05
CA ILE A 100 5.84 -6.12 1.34
C ILE A 100 6.84 -5.85 2.45
N ILE A 101 6.46 -5.04 3.44
CA ILE A 101 7.27 -4.70 4.61
C ILE A 101 6.54 -5.23 5.84
N PRO A 102 6.83 -6.47 6.26
CA PRO A 102 6.22 -7.09 7.44
C PRO A 102 6.91 -6.66 8.73
N ALA A 103 6.45 -7.15 9.87
CA ALA A 103 7.15 -7.01 11.13
C ALA A 103 8.58 -7.62 11.07
N PRO A 104 9.58 -7.03 11.74
CA PRO A 104 10.94 -7.58 11.76
C PRO A 104 11.05 -9.02 12.28
N THR A 105 10.10 -9.44 13.12
CA THR A 105 10.01 -10.81 13.65
C THR A 105 9.33 -11.80 12.70
N ASN A 106 8.78 -11.33 11.58
CA ASN A 106 8.09 -12.17 10.61
C ASN A 106 9.11 -12.84 9.66
N ASP A 107 8.92 -14.13 9.34
CA ASP A 107 9.81 -14.88 8.44
C ASP A 107 9.95 -14.27 7.04
N LEU A 108 8.96 -13.49 6.61
CA LEU A 108 8.99 -12.78 5.32
C LEU A 108 9.92 -11.57 5.33
N TYR A 109 10.39 -11.12 6.49
CA TYR A 109 11.24 -9.92 6.60
C TYR A 109 12.54 -10.04 5.81
N LYS A 110 13.08 -11.25 5.66
CA LYS A 110 14.24 -11.52 4.81
C LYS A 110 14.05 -11.13 3.34
N HIS A 111 12.83 -11.30 2.81
CA HIS A 111 12.51 -10.91 1.43
C HIS A 111 12.47 -9.39 1.28
N PHE A 112 11.95 -8.69 2.28
CA PHE A 112 12.01 -7.23 2.33
C PHE A 112 13.48 -6.75 2.34
N LEU A 113 14.35 -7.31 3.17
CA LEU A 113 15.78 -6.94 3.21
C LEU A 113 16.46 -7.12 1.84
N HIS A 114 16.14 -8.17 1.10
CA HIS A 114 16.66 -8.33 -0.26
C HIS A 114 16.20 -7.21 -1.20
N SER A 115 14.94 -6.77 -1.10
CA SER A 115 14.42 -5.71 -1.94
C SER A 115 15.03 -4.34 -1.66
N THR A 116 15.52 -4.07 -0.43
CA THR A 116 16.18 -2.80 -0.08
C THR A 116 17.55 -2.64 -0.75
N HIS A 117 18.16 -3.72 -1.17
CA HIS A 117 19.43 -3.71 -1.90
C HIS A 117 19.26 -3.71 -3.42
N ALA A 118 18.01 -3.79 -3.93
CA ALA A 118 17.71 -3.62 -5.34
C ALA A 118 17.99 -2.17 -5.78
N ASN A 119 18.02 -1.96 -7.09
CA ASN A 119 18.10 -0.59 -7.63
C ASN A 119 16.76 0.15 -7.43
N GLY A 120 16.76 1.47 -7.69
CA GLY A 120 15.57 2.29 -7.64
C GLY A 120 15.31 2.94 -6.27
N THR A 121 14.04 3.33 -6.06
CA THR A 121 13.63 4.13 -4.89
C THR A 121 13.87 3.42 -3.55
N MET A 122 13.71 2.10 -3.50
CA MET A 122 13.98 1.32 -2.26
C MET A 122 15.44 1.41 -1.83
N ALA A 123 16.39 1.28 -2.77
CA ALA A 123 17.82 1.40 -2.46
C ALA A 123 18.20 2.83 -2.01
N MET A 124 17.52 3.84 -2.54
CA MET A 124 17.70 5.23 -2.12
C MET A 124 17.25 5.44 -0.67
N LEU A 125 16.06 4.98 -0.30
CA LEU A 125 15.56 5.04 1.07
C LEU A 125 16.44 4.23 2.05
N TYR A 126 16.99 3.12 1.61
CA TYR A 126 17.98 2.37 2.41
C TYR A 126 19.24 3.21 2.71
N LYS A 127 19.77 3.91 1.70
CA LYS A 127 20.94 4.82 1.88
C LYS A 127 20.61 6.01 2.80
N GLU A 128 19.37 6.46 2.81
CA GLU A 128 18.85 7.50 3.71
C GLU A 128 18.60 6.98 5.14
N SER A 129 18.82 5.70 5.39
CA SER A 129 18.50 5.05 6.67
C SER A 129 17.02 5.21 7.06
N PHE A 130 16.11 5.14 6.07
CA PHE A 130 14.67 5.27 6.32
C PHE A 130 14.18 4.18 7.28
N ASP A 131 13.58 4.58 8.38
CA ASP A 131 13.10 3.66 9.41
C ASP A 131 11.71 3.08 9.03
N TRP A 132 11.77 1.94 8.34
CA TRP A 132 10.57 1.23 7.90
C TRP A 132 9.72 0.69 9.05
N GLU A 133 10.35 0.28 10.16
CA GLU A 133 9.59 -0.23 11.31
C GLU A 133 8.86 0.91 12.04
N ALA A 134 9.52 2.03 12.25
CA ALA A 134 8.86 3.23 12.78
C ALA A 134 7.69 3.65 11.89
N LYS A 135 7.87 3.65 10.56
CA LYS A 135 6.79 3.97 9.61
C LYS A 135 5.65 2.95 9.66
N ARG A 136 5.95 1.66 9.76
CA ARG A 136 4.95 0.60 9.88
C ARG A 136 4.11 0.79 11.15
N GLN A 137 4.74 1.07 12.28
CA GLN A 137 4.05 1.33 13.54
C GLN A 137 3.24 2.63 13.51
N GLU A 138 3.76 3.70 12.91
CA GLU A 138 3.04 4.96 12.71
C GLU A 138 1.73 4.71 11.94
N VAL A 139 1.83 4.03 10.80
CA VAL A 139 0.67 3.73 9.98
C VAL A 139 -0.31 2.81 10.71
N TYR A 140 0.17 1.78 11.43
CA TYR A 140 -0.69 0.93 12.25
C TYR A 140 -1.46 1.73 13.31
N ARG A 141 -0.79 2.62 14.04
CA ARG A 141 -1.44 3.48 15.05
C ARG A 141 -2.53 4.37 14.45
N SER A 142 -2.34 4.86 13.21
CA SER A 142 -3.34 5.69 12.53
C SER A 142 -4.61 4.94 12.12
N MET A 143 -4.62 3.59 12.17
CA MET A 143 -5.80 2.80 11.85
C MET A 143 -6.86 2.89 12.94
N SER A 144 -8.14 2.76 12.55
CA SER A 144 -9.23 2.69 13.52
C SER A 144 -9.11 1.44 14.41
N PRO A 145 -9.60 1.49 15.66
CA PRO A 145 -9.64 0.31 16.55
C PRO A 145 -10.29 -0.92 15.93
N TYR A 146 -11.33 -0.73 15.12
CA TYR A 146 -12.02 -1.80 14.40
C TYR A 146 -11.15 -2.43 13.29
N MET A 147 -10.41 -1.61 12.56
CA MET A 147 -9.49 -2.11 11.55
C MET A 147 -8.32 -2.86 12.18
N LYS A 148 -7.75 -2.36 13.28
CA LYS A 148 -6.70 -3.04 14.05
C LYS A 148 -7.14 -4.45 14.47
N ALA A 149 -8.36 -4.61 14.97
CA ALA A 149 -8.92 -5.92 15.37
C ALA A 149 -9.00 -6.93 14.21
N SER A 150 -9.10 -6.48 12.97
CA SER A 150 -9.16 -7.37 11.82
C SER A 150 -7.89 -8.21 11.63
N TRP A 151 -6.73 -7.74 12.08
CA TRP A 151 -5.48 -8.50 12.03
C TRP A 151 -5.34 -9.57 13.12
N CYS A 152 -6.25 -9.62 14.12
CA CYS A 152 -6.31 -10.71 15.10
C CYS A 152 -7.10 -11.91 14.60
N ARG A 153 -7.85 -11.76 13.50
CA ARG A 153 -8.70 -12.82 12.95
C ARG A 153 -7.85 -13.96 12.35
N PRO A 154 -8.44 -15.15 12.11
CA PRO A 154 -7.78 -16.21 11.36
C PRO A 154 -7.24 -15.72 10.00
N THR A 155 -6.32 -16.47 9.42
CA THR A 155 -5.68 -16.12 8.15
C THR A 155 -6.71 -15.82 7.06
N PRO A 156 -6.66 -14.62 6.45
CA PRO A 156 -7.63 -14.25 5.42
C PRO A 156 -7.60 -15.20 4.21
N GLY A 157 -8.79 -15.63 3.77
CA GLY A 157 -8.94 -16.55 2.64
C GLY A 157 -8.93 -18.03 3.01
N THR A 158 -8.75 -18.38 4.29
CA THR A 158 -8.91 -19.78 4.75
C THR A 158 -10.37 -20.11 5.03
N PRO A 159 -10.77 -21.41 5.05
CA PRO A 159 -12.11 -21.82 5.42
C PRO A 159 -12.52 -21.29 6.80
N LEU A 160 -13.76 -20.82 6.91
CA LEU A 160 -14.33 -20.34 8.18
C LEU A 160 -14.75 -21.53 9.04
N VAL A 161 -13.79 -22.04 9.83
CA VAL A 161 -14.05 -23.16 10.76
C VAL A 161 -14.95 -22.68 11.89
N GLY A 162 -16.02 -23.42 12.19
CA GLY A 162 -17.03 -23.04 13.19
C GLY A 162 -18.10 -22.06 12.70
N GLY A 163 -18.01 -21.62 11.43
CA GLY A 163 -19.03 -20.78 10.81
C GLY A 163 -19.18 -19.39 11.44
N GLU A 164 -20.33 -18.76 11.20
CA GLU A 164 -20.62 -17.40 11.66
C GLU A 164 -20.65 -17.27 13.20
N GLU A 165 -21.01 -18.32 13.91
CA GLU A 165 -21.05 -18.30 15.38
C GLU A 165 -19.64 -18.19 15.98
N GLU A 166 -18.63 -18.79 15.32
CA GLU A 166 -17.25 -18.62 15.73
C GLU A 166 -16.74 -17.19 15.39
N ALA A 167 -17.12 -16.68 14.22
CA ALA A 167 -16.75 -15.32 13.82
C ALA A 167 -17.27 -14.23 14.76
N LYS A 168 -18.41 -14.44 15.43
CA LYS A 168 -18.96 -13.51 16.44
C LYS A 168 -18.09 -13.37 17.69
N LYS A 169 -17.19 -14.34 17.94
CA LYS A 169 -16.27 -14.31 19.09
C LYS A 169 -14.98 -13.52 18.82
N TRP A 170 -14.72 -13.17 17.57
CA TRP A 170 -13.49 -12.44 17.22
C TRP A 170 -13.50 -11.03 17.81
N PRO A 171 -12.32 -10.48 18.15
CA PRO A 171 -12.23 -9.12 18.64
C PRO A 171 -12.81 -8.14 17.62
N VAL A 172 -13.67 -7.24 18.11
CA VAL A 172 -14.34 -6.22 17.27
C VAL A 172 -13.51 -4.94 17.19
N LYS A 173 -12.85 -4.58 18.29
CA LYS A 173 -11.99 -3.40 18.41
C LYS A 173 -10.78 -3.71 19.28
N LEU A 174 -9.66 -3.03 19.02
CA LEU A 174 -8.49 -3.01 19.89
C LEU A 174 -8.30 -1.60 20.45
N GLU A 175 -8.02 -1.52 21.72
CA GLU A 175 -7.74 -0.26 22.43
C GLU A 175 -6.23 -0.05 22.47
N GLU A 176 -5.81 1.21 22.32
CA GLU A 176 -4.44 1.61 22.51
C GLU A 176 -4.12 1.72 24.02
N PRO A 177 -2.85 1.63 24.42
CA PRO A 177 -2.49 1.96 25.80
C PRO A 177 -2.89 3.41 26.09
N ASN A 178 -3.17 3.69 27.36
CA ASN A 178 -3.47 5.06 27.82
C ASN A 178 -2.23 5.97 27.69
N ALA A 179 -2.37 7.23 28.05
CA ALA A 179 -1.29 8.23 27.98
C ALA A 179 -0.04 7.85 28.80
N ASP A 180 -0.21 7.03 29.85
CA ASP A 180 0.86 6.54 30.73
C ASP A 180 1.48 5.23 30.18
N GLY A 181 0.99 4.71 29.06
CA GLY A 181 1.47 3.49 28.43
C GLY A 181 0.86 2.21 29.01
N GLU A 182 -0.18 2.31 29.84
CA GLU A 182 -0.84 1.18 30.47
C GLU A 182 -1.95 0.61 29.59
N TRP A 183 -2.06 -0.70 29.57
CA TRP A 183 -3.07 -1.44 28.81
C TRP A 183 -4.36 -1.63 29.62
N SER A 184 -5.50 -1.62 28.96
CA SER A 184 -6.80 -1.91 29.59
C SER A 184 -6.88 -3.33 30.16
N SER A 185 -6.14 -4.26 29.56
CA SER A 185 -5.97 -5.66 30.02
C SER A 185 -4.77 -6.32 29.36
N GLU A 186 -4.23 -7.38 29.95
CA GLU A 186 -3.19 -8.22 29.33
C GLU A 186 -3.72 -8.91 28.03
N GLU A 187 -5.01 -9.23 27.98
CA GLU A 187 -5.64 -9.75 26.77
C GLU A 187 -5.60 -8.73 25.63
N ASN A 188 -5.96 -7.47 25.88
CA ASN A 188 -5.91 -6.41 24.88
C ASN A 188 -4.48 -6.17 24.38
N LYS A 189 -3.50 -6.20 25.27
CA LYS A 189 -2.08 -6.11 24.92
C LYS A 189 -1.66 -7.25 23.99
N HIS A 190 -2.00 -8.49 24.35
CA HIS A 190 -1.68 -9.66 23.51
C HIS A 190 -2.34 -9.58 22.13
N LEU A 191 -3.59 -9.16 22.07
CA LEU A 191 -4.30 -8.98 20.80
C LEU A 191 -3.65 -7.87 19.96
N TRP A 192 -3.23 -6.77 20.59
CA TRP A 192 -2.50 -5.71 19.89
C TRP A 192 -1.18 -6.19 19.29
N GLU A 193 -0.38 -6.90 20.07
CA GLU A 193 0.90 -7.47 19.62
C GLU A 193 0.69 -8.47 18.48
N THR A 194 -0.35 -9.31 18.58
CA THR A 194 -0.76 -10.25 17.54
C THR A 194 -1.14 -9.51 16.25
N ALA A 195 -2.01 -8.51 16.35
CA ALA A 195 -2.43 -7.71 15.20
C ALA A 195 -1.24 -7.00 14.53
N LEU A 196 -0.36 -6.39 15.34
CA LEU A 196 0.82 -5.69 14.86
C LEU A 196 1.82 -6.67 14.17
N SER A 197 1.92 -7.91 14.64
CA SER A 197 2.78 -8.93 14.00
C SER A 197 2.28 -9.36 12.61
N HIS A 198 0.97 -9.33 12.39
CA HIS A 198 0.35 -9.64 11.10
C HIS A 198 0.25 -8.43 10.16
N PHE A 199 0.29 -7.23 10.72
CA PHE A 199 0.22 -6.00 9.95
C PHE A 199 1.49 -5.79 9.14
N ALA A 200 1.31 -5.46 7.85
CA ALA A 200 2.42 -5.13 6.96
C ALA A 200 2.09 -3.89 6.12
N LEU A 201 3.11 -3.13 5.75
CA LEU A 201 3.00 -2.16 4.68
C LEU A 201 3.15 -2.88 3.34
N LEU A 202 2.51 -2.33 2.33
CA LEU A 202 2.75 -2.64 0.94
C LEU A 202 3.08 -1.32 0.25
N VAL A 203 4.24 -1.24 -0.37
CA VAL A 203 4.64 -0.09 -1.17
C VAL A 203 4.73 -0.48 -2.64
N VAL A 204 4.40 0.44 -3.52
CA VAL A 204 4.56 0.28 -4.97
C VAL A 204 5.47 1.39 -5.47
N ASP A 205 6.60 1.02 -6.05
CA ASP A 205 7.51 1.92 -6.78
C ASP A 205 7.02 2.00 -8.23
N PRO A 206 6.41 3.10 -8.67
CA PRO A 206 5.86 3.22 -10.00
C PRO A 206 6.96 3.27 -11.06
N THR A 207 6.75 2.54 -12.15
CA THR A 207 7.57 2.61 -13.36
C THR A 207 6.86 3.32 -14.50
N ASP A 208 5.51 3.27 -14.48
CA ASP A 208 4.67 3.81 -15.54
C ASP A 208 3.33 4.27 -14.93
N VAL A 209 2.82 5.41 -15.36
CA VAL A 209 1.50 5.92 -14.94
C VAL A 209 0.74 6.40 -16.18
N ASP A 210 -0.42 5.83 -16.41
CA ASP A 210 -1.33 6.21 -17.48
C ASP A 210 -2.52 6.96 -16.85
N TYR A 211 -2.58 8.24 -17.11
CA TYR A 211 -3.54 9.18 -16.51
C TYR A 211 -4.57 9.63 -17.56
N VAL A 212 -5.84 9.39 -17.26
CA VAL A 212 -6.98 9.77 -18.13
C VAL A 212 -7.91 10.72 -17.38
N GLU A 213 -8.16 11.87 -17.99
CA GLU A 213 -9.07 12.91 -17.51
C GLU A 213 -10.34 12.91 -18.37
N LEU A 214 -11.47 12.50 -17.79
CA LEU A 214 -12.78 12.49 -18.47
C LEU A 214 -13.66 13.70 -18.11
N GLY A 215 -13.19 14.55 -17.20
CA GLY A 215 -13.89 15.78 -16.83
C GLY A 215 -13.83 16.87 -17.90
N PRO A 216 -12.66 17.21 -18.46
CA PRO A 216 -12.52 18.26 -19.47
C PRO A 216 -13.05 17.81 -20.84
N VAL A 217 -13.40 18.81 -21.67
CA VAL A 217 -13.78 18.60 -23.09
C VAL A 217 -12.84 19.43 -23.97
N PRO A 218 -12.08 18.78 -24.87
CA PRO A 218 -11.95 17.34 -25.06
C PRO A 218 -11.30 16.62 -23.88
N ASN A 219 -11.59 15.33 -23.72
CA ASN A 219 -10.92 14.47 -22.74
C ASN A 219 -9.41 14.45 -22.99
N ARG A 220 -8.65 14.15 -21.95
CA ARG A 220 -7.18 14.13 -22.02
C ARG A 220 -6.64 12.81 -21.52
N ARG A 221 -5.48 12.41 -22.05
CA ARG A 221 -4.72 11.26 -21.57
C ARG A 221 -3.24 11.57 -21.63
N THR A 222 -2.53 11.30 -20.55
CA THR A 222 -1.08 11.49 -20.47
C THR A 222 -0.46 10.20 -19.93
N LYS A 223 0.54 9.71 -20.63
CA LYS A 223 1.38 8.62 -20.15
C LYS A 223 2.65 9.19 -19.55
N PHE A 224 3.03 8.69 -18.37
CA PHE A 224 4.29 8.97 -17.69
C PHE A 224 5.07 7.68 -17.56
N TRP A 225 6.40 7.72 -17.73
CA TRP A 225 7.27 6.57 -17.50
C TRP A 225 8.63 7.01 -16.98
N LYS A 226 9.28 6.14 -16.18
CA LYS A 226 10.66 6.33 -15.78
C LYS A 226 11.61 5.82 -16.85
N ASP A 227 12.67 6.57 -17.12
CA ASP A 227 13.80 6.11 -17.94
C ASP A 227 14.83 5.33 -17.09
N ASP A 228 15.90 4.87 -17.74
CA ASP A 228 16.98 4.12 -17.09
C ASP A 228 17.78 4.94 -16.05
N LYS A 229 17.53 6.25 -15.96
CA LYS A 229 18.14 7.16 -14.98
C LYS A 229 17.17 7.56 -13.87
N ASP A 230 16.05 6.87 -13.74
CA ASP A 230 14.96 7.19 -12.82
C ASP A 230 14.34 8.58 -13.02
N SER A 231 14.41 9.14 -14.24
CA SER A 231 13.78 10.41 -14.58
C SER A 231 12.41 10.18 -15.21
N TRP A 232 11.42 10.97 -14.81
CA TRP A 232 10.09 10.91 -15.40
C TRP A 232 10.02 11.63 -16.74
N ASN A 233 9.51 10.94 -17.74
CA ASN A 233 9.12 11.46 -19.04
C ASN A 233 7.61 11.43 -19.14
N ASP A 234 7.03 12.24 -20.03
CA ASP A 234 5.60 12.22 -20.32
C ASP A 234 5.27 12.47 -21.80
N GLU A 235 4.14 11.93 -22.21
CA GLU A 235 3.59 12.10 -23.56
C GLU A 235 2.05 12.16 -23.52
N ALA A 236 1.48 13.07 -24.29
CA ALA A 236 0.06 13.15 -24.48
C ALA A 236 -0.42 12.05 -25.46
N LEU A 237 -1.44 11.31 -25.08
CA LEU A 237 -2.04 10.24 -25.89
C LEU A 237 -3.47 10.58 -26.26
N VAL A 238 -3.99 9.88 -27.25
CA VAL A 238 -5.44 9.89 -27.55
C VAL A 238 -6.17 9.21 -26.40
N PRO A 239 -7.19 9.85 -25.81
CA PRO A 239 -7.98 9.33 -24.69
C PRO A 239 -8.70 8.04 -24.99
#